data_025aa77d086a15b0963be7fe820c055a
#
_entry.id   025aa77d086a15b0963be7fe820c055a
#
_cell.length_a   1.000
_cell.length_b   1.000
_cell.length_c   1.000
_cell.angle_alpha   90.00
_cell.angle_beta   90.00
_cell.angle_gamma   90.00
#
_symmetry.space_group_name_H-M   'P 1'
#
loop_
_entity.id
_entity.type
_entity.pdbx_description
1 polymer ?
#
loop_
_entity_poly.entity_id
_entity_poly.type
_entity_poly.pdbx_seq_one_letter_code
_entity_poly.pdbx_strand_id
1 'polypeptide(L)'
;MNSANDDTTPQIVYWHRKLPPLEAEFMAEHTVEANSSRVPGTIAHRDELWNQCCRELMANAESRLVQEVARLGGHFVHVHEEVIDPKHDGAAGEAWLHGRFSYVMYRRPRTSQ
;
A
#
# COMPACT_ATOMS: atom_id res chain seq x y z
N MET A 1 18.74 1.05 23.57
CA MET A 1 18.49 1.27 23.04
C MET A 1 18.18 1.19 21.94
N ASN A 2 18.02 0.96 21.47
CA ASN A 2 17.73 0.99 20.46
C ASN A 2 16.69 1.61 19.86
N SER A 3 15.89 1.89 20.21
CA SER A 3 14.76 2.62 19.70
C SER A 3 15.15 3.86 18.93
N ALA A 4 16.32 4.30 19.08
CA ALA A 4 16.82 5.41 18.28
C ALA A 4 16.73 5.10 16.79
N ASN A 5 16.82 3.83 16.44
CA ASN A 5 16.75 3.44 15.05
C ASN A 5 15.39 3.72 14.45
N ASP A 6 14.34 3.61 15.25
CA ASP A 6 13.00 3.85 14.75
C ASP A 6 12.80 5.31 14.40
N ASP A 7 13.47 6.19 15.11
CA ASP A 7 13.32 7.62 14.87
C ASP A 7 14.00 8.06 13.59
N THR A 8 15.00 7.31 13.14
CA THR A 8 15.75 7.73 11.97
C THR A 8 15.10 7.31 10.67
N THR A 9 14.11 6.44 10.73
CA THR A 9 13.42 5.98 9.53
C THR A 9 12.04 6.59 9.48
N PRO A 10 11.86 7.69 8.75
CA PRO A 10 10.54 8.32 8.70
C PRO A 10 9.55 7.40 8.02
N GLN A 11 8.34 7.44 8.51
CA GLN A 11 7.26 6.72 7.89
C GLN A 11 6.90 7.40 6.58
N ILE A 12 6.69 6.62 5.54
CA ILE A 12 6.36 7.15 4.22
C ILE A 12 4.88 6.91 3.92
N VAL A 13 4.39 5.71 4.20
CA VAL A 13 3.03 5.33 3.87
C VAL A 13 2.17 5.40 5.11
N TYR A 14 1.07 6.15 5.02
CA TYR A 14 0.10 6.33 6.09
C TYR A 14 -1.22 5.75 5.63
N TRP A 15 -1.81 4.92 6.45
CA TRP A 15 -3.02 4.19 6.11
C TRP A 15 -4.22 4.72 6.88
N HIS A 16 -5.29 5.04 6.15
CA HIS A 16 -6.60 5.34 6.73
C HIS A 16 -6.56 6.49 7.72
N ARG A 17 -6.65 6.21 9.02
CA ARG A 17 -6.76 7.24 10.04
C ARG A 17 -5.44 7.90 10.39
N LYS A 18 -4.34 7.26 10.04
CA LYS A 18 -3.04 7.85 10.31
C LYS A 18 -2.74 8.86 9.23
N LEU A 19 -2.44 10.06 9.64
CA LEU A 19 -2.24 11.16 8.70
C LEU A 19 -0.77 11.54 8.63
N PRO A 20 -0.31 11.99 7.47
CA PRO A 20 1.03 12.56 7.35
C PRO A 20 1.16 13.82 8.19
N PRO A 21 2.38 14.34 8.35
CA PRO A 21 2.55 15.59 9.09
C PRO A 21 1.65 16.69 8.56
N LEU A 22 1.13 17.50 9.47
CA LEU A 22 0.18 18.54 9.11
C LEU A 22 0.76 19.56 8.14
N GLU A 23 2.06 19.79 8.24
CA GLU A 23 2.71 20.76 7.38
C GLU A 23 3.01 20.23 5.99
N ALA A 24 2.79 18.93 5.76
CA ALA A 24 3.03 18.35 4.46
C ALA A 24 2.13 18.99 3.41
N GLU A 25 2.68 19.15 2.21
CA GLU A 25 1.97 19.84 1.13
C GLU A 25 1.41 18.83 0.14
N PHE A 26 0.19 19.05 -0.27
CA PHE A 26 -0.47 18.21 -1.26
C PHE A 26 0.26 18.29 -2.60
N MET A 27 0.43 17.14 -3.24
CA MET A 27 1.01 17.08 -4.58
C MET A 27 0.02 16.55 -5.59
N ALA A 28 -0.56 15.38 -5.34
CA ALA A 28 -1.36 14.71 -6.34
C ALA A 28 -2.19 13.64 -5.68
N GLU A 29 -3.20 13.17 -6.42
CA GLU A 29 -4.05 12.08 -5.99
C GLU A 29 -4.05 11.03 -7.09
N HIS A 30 -3.80 9.78 -6.73
CA HIS A 30 -3.70 8.69 -7.70
C HIS A 30 -4.19 7.39 -7.10
N THR A 31 -4.14 6.35 -7.91
CA THR A 31 -4.53 5.01 -7.50
C THR A 31 -3.46 4.03 -7.97
N VAL A 32 -3.14 3.06 -7.13
CA VAL A 32 -2.27 1.96 -7.53
C VAL A 32 -3.00 0.65 -7.33
N GLU A 33 -2.55 -0.37 -8.05
CA GLU A 33 -3.09 -1.71 -7.92
C GLU A 33 -1.96 -2.66 -7.55
N ALA A 34 -2.31 -3.69 -6.81
CA ALA A 34 -1.35 -4.72 -6.42
C ALA A 34 -2.07 -6.04 -6.32
N ASN A 35 -1.32 -7.11 -6.42
CA ASN A 35 -1.85 -8.46 -6.31
C ASN A 35 -1.01 -9.27 -5.35
N SER A 36 -1.63 -10.26 -4.72
CA SER A 36 -0.89 -11.29 -4.04
C SER A 36 -0.42 -12.31 -5.06
N SER A 37 0.43 -13.25 -4.61
CA SER A 37 0.75 -14.41 -5.42
C SER A 37 -0.48 -15.26 -5.62
N ARG A 38 -0.48 -16.05 -6.69
CA ARG A 38 -1.57 -16.97 -6.96
C ARG A 38 -1.38 -18.24 -6.15
N VAL A 39 -2.48 -18.77 -5.66
CA VAL A 39 -2.49 -20.00 -4.88
C VAL A 39 -3.48 -20.96 -5.50
N PRO A 40 -3.40 -22.26 -5.17
CA PRO A 40 -4.34 -23.22 -5.75
C PRO A 40 -5.78 -22.85 -5.44
N GLY A 41 -6.63 -22.96 -6.45
CA GLY A 41 -8.03 -22.61 -6.31
C GLY A 41 -8.82 -23.56 -5.44
N THR A 42 -8.20 -24.68 -5.03
CA THR A 42 -8.81 -25.58 -4.06
C THR A 42 -8.90 -24.97 -2.68
N ILE A 43 -8.17 -23.89 -2.43
CA ILE A 43 -8.40 -23.10 -1.22
C ILE A 43 -9.65 -22.31 -1.49
N ALA A 44 -10.78 -22.94 -1.22
CA ALA A 44 -12.05 -22.45 -1.74
C ALA A 44 -12.68 -21.37 -0.92
N HIS A 45 -12.25 -21.20 0.32
CA HIS A 45 -12.95 -20.29 1.20
C HIS A 45 -12.26 -18.93 1.18
N ARG A 46 -13.11 -17.91 1.09
CA ARG A 46 -12.66 -16.53 1.07
C ARG A 46 -11.75 -16.21 2.25
N ASP A 47 -12.10 -16.73 3.43
CA ASP A 47 -11.33 -16.44 4.63
C ASP A 47 -9.94 -17.03 4.56
N GLU A 48 -9.81 -18.23 4.01
CA GLU A 48 -8.52 -18.86 3.87
C GLU A 48 -7.65 -18.12 2.87
N LEU A 49 -8.25 -17.74 1.75
CA LEU A 49 -7.54 -16.96 0.74
C LEU A 49 -7.06 -15.65 1.35
N TRP A 50 -7.93 -14.99 2.11
CA TRP A 50 -7.58 -13.74 2.76
C TRP A 50 -6.43 -13.92 3.73
N ASN A 51 -6.54 -14.92 4.61
CA ASN A 51 -5.52 -15.16 5.62
C ASN A 51 -4.15 -15.47 4.99
N GLN A 52 -4.18 -16.17 3.87
CA GLN A 52 -2.94 -16.58 3.22
C GLN A 52 -2.30 -15.47 2.39
N CYS A 53 -3.12 -14.66 1.77
CA CYS A 53 -2.64 -13.74 0.74
C CYS A 53 -2.64 -12.27 1.15
N CYS A 54 -3.38 -11.90 2.19
CA CYS A 54 -3.55 -10.50 2.51
C CYS A 54 -2.25 -9.81 2.88
N ARG A 55 -1.43 -10.46 3.69
CA ARG A 55 -0.17 -9.86 4.12
C ARG A 55 0.73 -9.56 2.93
N GLU A 56 0.80 -10.50 2.00
CA GLU A 56 1.62 -10.30 0.81
C GLU A 56 1.05 -9.18 -0.05
N LEU A 57 -0.27 -9.16 -0.23
CA LEU A 57 -0.91 -8.10 -1.00
C LEU A 57 -0.56 -6.74 -0.42
N MET A 58 -0.69 -6.59 0.90
CA MET A 58 -0.41 -5.31 1.55
C MET A 58 1.05 -4.92 1.43
N ALA A 59 1.96 -5.90 1.53
CA ALA A 59 3.38 -5.62 1.36
C ALA A 59 3.67 -5.17 -0.08
N ASN A 60 3.04 -5.81 -1.05
CA ASN A 60 3.21 -5.43 -2.44
C ASN A 60 2.65 -4.03 -2.70
N ALA A 61 1.51 -3.72 -2.10
CA ALA A 61 0.91 -2.40 -2.24
C ALA A 61 1.83 -1.33 -1.65
N GLU A 62 2.36 -1.59 -0.47
CA GLU A 62 3.26 -0.61 0.15
C GLU A 62 4.51 -0.40 -0.68
N SER A 63 5.06 -1.47 -1.23
CA SER A 63 6.22 -1.37 -2.10
C SER A 63 5.92 -0.49 -3.32
N ARG A 64 4.74 -0.67 -3.93
CA ARG A 64 4.34 0.14 -5.06
C ARG A 64 4.20 1.60 -4.66
N LEU A 65 3.64 1.87 -3.51
CA LEU A 65 3.47 3.25 -3.04
C LEU A 65 4.80 3.92 -2.81
N VAL A 66 5.75 3.20 -2.21
CA VAL A 66 7.09 3.74 -2.00
C VAL A 66 7.77 4.05 -3.34
N GLN A 67 7.58 3.17 -4.32
CA GLN A 67 8.11 3.41 -5.65
C GLN A 67 7.51 4.66 -6.29
N GLU A 68 6.21 4.89 -6.10
CA GLU A 68 5.55 6.07 -6.64
C GLU A 68 6.07 7.33 -5.98
N VAL A 69 6.33 7.28 -4.67
CA VAL A 69 6.91 8.41 -3.97
C VAL A 69 8.25 8.78 -4.61
N ALA A 70 9.09 7.77 -4.84
CA ALA A 70 10.40 8.03 -5.44
C ALA A 70 10.26 8.56 -6.85
N ARG A 71 9.35 7.98 -7.62
CA ARG A 71 9.17 8.35 -9.02
C ARG A 71 8.68 9.79 -9.19
N LEU A 72 7.77 10.21 -8.32
CA LEU A 72 7.10 11.50 -8.45
C LEU A 72 7.72 12.60 -7.59
N GLY A 73 8.74 12.26 -6.80
CA GLY A 73 9.41 13.26 -5.99
C GLY A 73 8.63 13.66 -4.74
N GLY A 74 7.77 12.79 -4.27
CA GLY A 74 7.04 13.04 -3.04
C GLY A 74 7.81 12.55 -1.83
N HIS A 75 7.19 12.71 -0.66
CA HIS A 75 7.78 12.27 0.60
C HIS A 75 6.84 11.38 1.39
N PHE A 76 5.53 11.59 1.26
CA PHE A 76 4.53 10.85 2.01
C PHE A 76 3.35 10.50 1.13
N VAL A 77 2.70 9.38 1.44
CA VAL A 77 1.42 9.06 0.82
C VAL A 77 0.42 8.71 1.92
N HIS A 78 -0.82 9.07 1.71
CA HIS A 78 -1.91 8.72 2.60
C HIS A 78 -2.94 7.91 1.80
N VAL A 79 -3.08 6.63 2.15
CA VAL A 79 -4.06 5.77 1.51
C VAL A 79 -5.37 5.95 2.23
N HIS A 80 -6.34 6.54 1.56
CA HIS A 80 -7.63 6.84 2.19
C HIS A 80 -8.71 5.85 1.79
N GLU A 81 -8.46 5.05 0.77
CA GLU A 81 -9.45 4.07 0.33
C GLU A 81 -8.75 2.85 -0.24
N GLU A 82 -9.25 1.67 0.12
CA GLU A 82 -8.74 0.43 -0.46
C GLU A 82 -9.91 -0.48 -0.78
N VAL A 83 -9.80 -1.18 -1.90
CA VAL A 83 -10.78 -2.18 -2.32
C VAL A 83 -9.98 -3.45 -2.60
N ILE A 84 -10.27 -4.52 -1.85
CA ILE A 84 -9.58 -5.79 -2.01
C ILE A 84 -10.60 -6.83 -2.41
N ASP A 85 -10.37 -7.47 -3.56
CA ASP A 85 -11.28 -8.47 -4.11
C ASP A 85 -10.56 -9.78 -4.33
N PRO A 86 -11.21 -10.89 -4.01
CA PRO A 86 -10.70 -12.20 -4.42
C PRO A 86 -10.89 -12.37 -5.91
N LYS A 87 -9.89 -12.92 -6.57
CA LYS A 87 -9.90 -13.22 -7.99
C LYS A 87 -9.69 -14.70 -8.19
N HIS A 88 -10.18 -15.19 -9.29
CA HIS A 88 -10.19 -16.61 -9.54
C HIS A 88 -10.01 -16.86 -11.03
N ASP A 89 -9.13 -17.81 -11.36
CA ASP A 89 -8.94 -18.26 -12.72
C ASP A 89 -9.28 -19.75 -12.77
N GLY A 90 -10.48 -20.06 -13.25
CA GLY A 90 -10.95 -21.44 -13.28
C GLY A 90 -10.14 -22.32 -14.20
N ALA A 91 -9.65 -21.79 -15.31
CA ALA A 91 -8.88 -22.57 -16.25
C ALA A 91 -7.55 -23.00 -15.67
N ALA A 92 -6.91 -22.12 -14.90
CA ALA A 92 -5.63 -22.43 -14.27
C ALA A 92 -5.81 -23.06 -12.90
N GLY A 93 -7.01 -23.05 -12.34
CA GLY A 93 -7.24 -23.56 -11.00
C GLY A 93 -6.54 -22.75 -9.94
N GLU A 94 -6.51 -21.43 -10.10
CA GLU A 94 -5.78 -20.54 -9.21
C GLU A 94 -6.67 -19.44 -8.68
N ALA A 95 -6.28 -18.90 -7.54
CA ALA A 95 -6.96 -17.77 -6.92
C ALA A 95 -5.93 -16.83 -6.31
N TRP A 96 -6.31 -15.57 -6.15
CA TRP A 96 -5.43 -14.57 -5.54
C TRP A 96 -6.25 -13.40 -5.05
N LEU A 97 -5.60 -12.50 -4.32
CA LEU A 97 -6.23 -11.23 -3.91
C LEU A 97 -5.72 -10.11 -4.80
N HIS A 98 -6.63 -9.25 -5.20
CA HIS A 98 -6.32 -8.05 -5.97
C HIS A 98 -6.76 -6.84 -5.15
N GLY A 99 -5.88 -5.83 -5.06
CA GLY A 99 -6.22 -4.62 -4.33
C GLY A 99 -6.03 -3.39 -5.18
N ARG A 100 -6.92 -2.42 -4.97
CA ARG A 100 -6.81 -1.10 -5.56
C ARG A 100 -6.81 -0.11 -4.42
N PHE A 101 -5.82 0.80 -4.45
CA PHE A 101 -5.55 1.69 -3.33
C PHE A 101 -5.52 3.12 -3.84
N SER A 102 -6.42 3.94 -3.33
CA SER A 102 -6.48 5.35 -3.67
C SER A 102 -5.74 6.14 -2.63
N TYR A 103 -4.86 7.03 -3.07
CA TYR A 103 -3.98 7.73 -2.16
C TYR A 103 -3.76 9.16 -2.58
N VAL A 104 -3.39 9.98 -1.59
CA VAL A 104 -2.95 11.34 -1.81
C VAL A 104 -1.46 11.38 -1.52
N MET A 105 -0.70 12.02 -2.38
CA MET A 105 0.74 12.17 -2.20
C MET A 105 1.05 13.56 -1.69
N TYR A 106 1.98 13.62 -0.74
CA TYR A 106 2.42 14.85 -0.12
C TYR A 106 3.92 14.96 -0.19
N ARG A 107 4.40 16.18 -0.05
CA ARG A 107 5.83 16.42 0.06
C ARG A 107 6.08 17.29 1.29
N ARG A 108 7.32 17.26 1.77
CA ARG A 108 7.70 18.15 2.85
C ARG A 108 7.63 19.58 2.36
N PRO A 109 7.23 20.51 3.24
CA PRO A 109 7.22 21.90 2.83
C PRO A 109 8.63 22.34 2.54
N ARG A 110 8.75 23.26 1.58
CA ARG A 110 10.04 23.84 1.30
C ARG A 110 10.45 24.70 2.46
N THR A 111 11.67 24.53 2.86
CA THR A 111 12.21 25.38 3.88
C THR A 111 12.69 26.66 3.20
N SER A 112 12.08 27.74 3.59
CA SER A 112 12.53 29.02 3.04
C SER A 112 13.74 29.46 3.83
N GLN A 113 14.81 29.65 3.19
CA GLN A 113 16.03 30.01 3.90
C GLN A 113 16.65 31.25 3.30
#